data_d86bb560bee1c9ce1021f797f7ee698a
#
_entry.id   d86bb560bee1c9ce1021f797f7ee698a
#
_cell.length_a   1.000
_cell.length_b   1.000
_cell.length_c   1.000
_cell.angle_alpha   90.00
_cell.angle_beta   90.00
_cell.angle_gamma   90.00
#
_symmetry.space_group_name_H-M   'P 1'
#
loop_
_entity.id
_entity.type
_entity.pdbx_description
1 polymer ?
#
loop_
_entity_poly.entity_id
_entity_poly.type
_entity_poly.pdbx_seq_one_letter_code
_entity_poly.pdbx_strand_id
1 'polypeptide(L)'
;TKYSASISDGERIPEFVDRAFKIALSGYPGPVHLSIPVDIMFSSFDESAGLNERPFVRRQKHAARSWPCPEDLKRILDLLMQSKRPVLIAGHGVWWSGTEKQLEAVGHKLKIPIFNIPYHQKLLGEESEVYMGLADIHQYAPSKYALQQADVALMVGGRLDNQMNFGNPPFFPDSLQLACINGSPEELEYNRAADHTLLSDPGAFFQALMEAHAEREILFDSNWFDENKNQRGLWVAQMQHDAEKEAEGSSKLHPLKLALDVQAAMGPDDWLVIDGGNTHFWTEIAINMAGW
;
A
#
# COMPACT_ATOMS: atom_id res chain seq x y z
N THR A 1 -3.02 -14.56 11.88
CA THR A 1 -1.73 -15.28 11.88
C THR A 1 -1.70 -16.27 10.73
N LYS A 2 -0.74 -16.14 9.81
CA LYS A 2 -0.61 -17.03 8.65
C LYS A 2 -0.23 -18.46 9.00
N TYR A 3 0.52 -18.63 10.07
CA TYR A 3 0.98 -19.93 10.54
C TYR A 3 1.14 -19.91 12.05
N SER A 4 0.73 -20.98 12.70
CA SER A 4 0.95 -21.19 14.11
C SER A 4 1.34 -22.65 14.35
N ALA A 5 2.39 -22.88 15.12
CA ALA A 5 2.84 -24.21 15.49
C ALA A 5 3.46 -24.22 16.87
N SER A 6 3.34 -25.38 17.55
CA SER A 6 4.09 -25.68 18.78
C SER A 6 5.26 -26.60 18.42
N ILE A 7 6.45 -26.28 18.94
CA ILE A 7 7.66 -27.04 18.73
C ILE A 7 7.69 -28.15 19.78
N SER A 8 7.65 -29.41 19.38
CA SER A 8 7.66 -30.58 20.27
C SER A 8 9.03 -31.24 20.39
N ASP A 9 10.01 -30.76 19.63
CA ASP A 9 11.35 -31.33 19.60
C ASP A 9 12.37 -30.25 19.33
N GLY A 10 13.33 -30.07 20.24
CA GLY A 10 14.33 -29.01 20.16
C GLY A 10 15.28 -29.15 18.97
N GLU A 11 15.58 -30.33 18.49
CA GLU A 11 16.40 -30.54 17.30
C GLU A 11 15.71 -30.03 16.02
N ARG A 12 14.39 -29.85 16.07
CA ARG A 12 13.60 -29.35 14.94
C ARG A 12 13.34 -27.83 14.98
N ILE A 13 13.83 -27.12 15.99
CA ILE A 13 13.67 -25.65 16.08
C ILE A 13 14.09 -24.97 14.77
N PRO A 14 15.27 -25.25 14.17
CA PRO A 14 15.68 -24.61 12.92
C PRO A 14 14.72 -24.86 11.75
N GLU A 15 14.13 -26.07 11.67
CA GLU A 15 13.13 -26.40 10.65
C GLU A 15 11.86 -25.55 10.81
N PHE A 16 11.34 -25.44 12.03
CA PHE A 16 10.14 -24.65 12.31
C PHE A 16 10.36 -23.17 12.07
N VAL A 17 11.53 -22.64 12.44
CA VAL A 17 11.91 -21.24 12.20
C VAL A 17 12.00 -20.95 10.69
N ASP A 18 12.71 -21.79 9.94
CA ASP A 18 12.81 -21.63 8.47
C ASP A 18 11.42 -21.67 7.80
N ARG A 19 10.58 -22.62 8.21
CA ARG A 19 9.19 -22.72 7.71
C ARG A 19 8.38 -21.48 8.06
N ALA A 20 8.51 -20.98 9.29
CA ALA A 20 7.82 -19.78 9.75
C ALA A 20 8.20 -18.56 8.89
N PHE A 21 9.49 -18.31 8.67
CA PHE A 21 9.94 -17.22 7.80
C PHE A 21 9.47 -17.38 6.36
N LYS A 22 9.53 -18.58 5.79
CA LYS A 22 9.02 -18.83 4.43
C LYS A 22 7.54 -18.52 4.30
N ILE A 23 6.73 -18.92 5.29
CA ILE A 23 5.30 -18.65 5.28
C ILE A 23 5.03 -17.17 5.54
N ALA A 24 5.74 -16.53 6.48
CA ALA A 24 5.60 -15.12 6.77
C ALA A 24 5.80 -14.24 5.52
N LEU A 25 6.75 -14.60 4.66
CA LEU A 25 7.14 -13.83 3.48
C LEU A 25 6.48 -14.30 2.17
N SER A 26 5.73 -15.40 2.16
CA SER A 26 5.06 -15.91 0.96
C SER A 26 3.73 -15.23 0.71
N GLY A 27 3.35 -15.04 -0.56
CA GLY A 27 2.10 -14.37 -0.92
C GLY A 27 2.03 -12.96 -0.33
N TYR A 28 0.92 -12.60 0.30
CA TYR A 28 0.85 -11.38 1.10
C TYR A 28 1.58 -11.59 2.43
N PRO A 29 2.69 -10.86 2.72
CA PRO A 29 3.44 -11.05 3.95
C PRO A 29 2.61 -10.80 5.20
N GLY A 30 2.86 -11.58 6.25
CA GLY A 30 2.07 -11.45 7.47
C GLY A 30 2.64 -12.25 8.65
N PRO A 31 2.08 -12.06 9.86
CA PRO A 31 2.60 -12.61 11.08
C PRO A 31 2.47 -14.13 11.14
N VAL A 32 3.45 -14.74 11.79
CA VAL A 32 3.47 -16.16 12.15
C VAL A 32 3.74 -16.30 13.65
N HIS A 33 3.37 -17.42 14.23
CA HIS A 33 3.55 -17.70 15.65
C HIS A 33 4.18 -19.06 15.87
N LEU A 34 5.24 -19.11 16.68
CA LEU A 34 5.85 -20.35 17.18
C LEU A 34 5.76 -20.38 18.70
N SER A 35 5.17 -21.44 19.25
CA SER A 35 5.18 -21.73 20.67
C SER A 35 6.33 -22.70 20.97
N ILE A 36 7.22 -22.31 21.87
CA ILE A 36 8.31 -23.16 22.35
C ILE A 36 7.98 -23.55 23.80
N PRO A 37 7.59 -24.80 24.05
CA PRO A 37 7.33 -25.27 25.43
C PRO A 37 8.55 -25.10 26.34
N VAL A 38 8.31 -24.90 27.64
CA VAL A 38 9.35 -24.55 28.58
C VAL A 38 10.38 -25.68 28.75
N ASP A 39 9.95 -26.94 28.70
CA ASP A 39 10.81 -28.11 28.74
C ASP A 39 11.75 -28.17 27.53
N ILE A 40 11.30 -27.80 26.34
CA ILE A 40 12.14 -27.68 25.16
C ILE A 40 13.12 -26.51 25.31
N MET A 41 12.67 -25.36 25.83
CA MET A 41 13.50 -24.16 25.99
C MET A 41 14.68 -24.39 26.95
N PHE A 42 14.49 -25.22 28.00
CA PHE A 42 15.52 -25.53 28.97
C PHE A 42 16.26 -26.86 28.71
N SER A 43 15.94 -27.56 27.63
CA SER A 43 16.66 -28.79 27.27
C SER A 43 18.03 -28.46 26.64
N SER A 44 18.96 -29.39 26.80
CA SER A 44 20.28 -29.28 26.18
C SER A 44 20.30 -30.09 24.88
N PHE A 45 20.87 -29.50 23.83
CA PHE A 45 21.03 -30.14 22.53
C PHE A 45 22.50 -30.28 22.17
N ASP A 46 22.84 -31.32 21.44
CA ASP A 46 24.18 -31.53 20.94
C ASP A 46 24.39 -30.69 19.66
N GLU A 47 25.18 -29.61 19.77
CA GLU A 47 25.51 -28.75 18.63
C GLU A 47 26.29 -29.52 17.54
N SER A 48 26.96 -30.62 17.87
CA SER A 48 27.68 -31.46 16.92
C SER A 48 26.74 -32.28 16.01
N ALA A 49 25.44 -32.32 16.31
CA ALA A 49 24.45 -33.00 15.50
C ALA A 49 24.13 -32.31 14.14
N GLY A 50 24.94 -31.35 13.73
CA GLY A 50 24.86 -30.76 12.40
C GLY A 50 23.66 -29.80 12.18
N LEU A 51 23.08 -29.26 13.25
CA LEU A 51 21.97 -28.29 13.18
C LEU A 51 22.32 -27.06 12.33
N ASN A 52 23.60 -26.64 12.37
CA ASN A 52 24.11 -25.51 11.59
C ASN A 52 24.45 -25.85 10.12
N GLU A 53 24.49 -27.11 9.76
CA GLU A 53 24.85 -27.57 8.41
C GLU A 53 23.64 -27.88 7.54
N ARG A 54 22.43 -27.84 8.10
CA ARG A 54 21.21 -28.11 7.34
C ARG A 54 20.96 -27.01 6.32
N PRO A 55 20.77 -27.33 5.02
CA PRO A 55 20.75 -26.33 3.93
C PRO A 55 19.59 -25.35 3.96
N PHE A 56 18.57 -25.54 4.81
CA PHE A 56 17.42 -24.66 4.90
C PHE A 56 17.67 -23.36 5.71
N VAL A 57 18.74 -23.30 6.53
CA VAL A 57 19.06 -22.11 7.34
C VAL A 57 19.79 -21.01 6.55
N ARG A 58 20.30 -21.30 5.36
CA ARG A 58 21.30 -20.45 4.70
C ARG A 58 20.82 -19.55 3.56
N ARG A 59 19.57 -19.56 3.14
CA ARG A 59 19.15 -18.74 1.99
C ARG A 59 17.74 -18.18 2.16
N GLN A 60 17.61 -16.98 2.66
CA GLN A 60 16.46 -16.14 2.29
C GLN A 60 16.57 -15.90 0.77
N LYS A 61 15.84 -16.67 0.01
CA LYS A 61 15.57 -16.33 -1.38
C LYS A 61 14.36 -15.40 -1.37
N HIS A 62 14.40 -14.38 -2.18
CA HIS A 62 13.22 -13.58 -2.46
C HIS A 62 12.02 -14.49 -2.74
N ALA A 63 10.85 -14.13 -2.22
CA ALA A 63 9.62 -14.84 -2.56
C ALA A 63 9.47 -14.90 -4.09
N ALA A 64 9.00 -16.04 -4.59
CA ALA A 64 8.69 -16.17 -6.02
C ALA A 64 7.62 -15.12 -6.39
N ARG A 65 7.85 -14.38 -7.46
CA ARG A 65 6.89 -13.40 -7.97
C ARG A 65 5.93 -14.09 -8.94
N SER A 66 4.65 -13.81 -8.79
CA SER A 66 3.65 -14.23 -9.76
C SER A 66 3.64 -13.29 -10.96
N TRP A 67 3.67 -13.84 -12.16
CA TRP A 67 3.52 -13.08 -13.40
C TRP A 67 2.04 -13.05 -13.82
N PRO A 68 1.55 -11.94 -14.38
CA PRO A 68 0.14 -11.81 -14.75
C PRO A 68 -0.27 -12.84 -15.81
N CYS A 69 -1.42 -13.48 -15.60
CA CYS A 69 -2.04 -14.30 -16.64
C CYS A 69 -2.41 -13.40 -17.84
N PRO A 70 -2.03 -13.77 -19.08
CA PRO A 70 -2.24 -12.91 -20.25
C PRO A 70 -3.71 -12.56 -20.50
N GLU A 71 -4.64 -13.49 -20.27
CA GLU A 71 -6.06 -13.29 -20.48
C GLU A 71 -6.65 -12.28 -19.47
N ASP A 72 -6.27 -12.40 -18.19
CA ASP A 72 -6.73 -11.49 -17.15
C ASP A 72 -6.09 -10.10 -17.28
N LEU A 73 -4.79 -10.06 -17.62
CA LEU A 73 -4.12 -8.81 -17.95
C LEU A 73 -4.81 -8.11 -19.12
N LYS A 74 -5.16 -8.84 -20.18
CA LYS A 74 -5.86 -8.27 -21.33
C LYS A 74 -7.18 -7.63 -20.94
N ARG A 75 -7.97 -8.26 -20.05
CA ARG A 75 -9.24 -7.69 -19.56
C ARG A 75 -9.02 -6.34 -18.85
N ILE A 76 -7.98 -6.25 -18.02
CA ILE A 76 -7.64 -4.99 -17.33
C ILE A 76 -7.15 -3.93 -18.33
N LEU A 77 -6.35 -4.31 -19.33
CA LEU A 77 -5.91 -3.40 -20.38
C LEU A 77 -7.08 -2.90 -21.24
N ASP A 78 -8.00 -3.79 -21.60
CA ASP A 78 -9.22 -3.42 -22.34
C ASP A 78 -10.09 -2.47 -21.52
N LEU A 79 -10.20 -2.68 -20.20
CA LEU A 79 -10.87 -1.78 -19.27
C LEU A 79 -10.21 -0.40 -19.25
N LEU A 80 -8.90 -0.33 -19.09
CA LEU A 80 -8.14 0.92 -19.08
C LEU A 80 -8.24 1.68 -20.42
N MET A 81 -8.21 0.97 -21.53
CA MET A 81 -8.35 1.60 -22.85
C MET A 81 -9.73 2.23 -23.09
N GLN A 82 -10.76 1.81 -22.35
CA GLN A 82 -12.11 2.38 -22.39
C GLN A 82 -12.33 3.46 -21.32
N SER A 83 -11.47 3.51 -20.32
CA SER A 83 -11.54 4.48 -19.22
C SER A 83 -11.18 5.88 -19.69
N LYS A 84 -11.84 6.88 -19.10
CA LYS A 84 -11.50 8.29 -19.25
C LYS A 84 -10.93 8.90 -17.98
N ARG A 85 -11.34 8.38 -16.81
CA ARG A 85 -11.02 8.93 -15.49
C ARG A 85 -10.56 7.84 -14.54
N PRO A 86 -9.45 7.14 -14.85
CA PRO A 86 -8.94 6.10 -13.96
C PRO A 86 -8.25 6.70 -12.74
N VAL A 87 -8.25 5.95 -11.63
CA VAL A 87 -7.40 6.17 -10.46
C VAL A 87 -6.61 4.91 -10.15
N LEU A 88 -5.39 5.07 -9.62
CA LEU A 88 -4.60 3.97 -9.10
C LEU A 88 -4.48 4.11 -7.58
N ILE A 89 -4.86 3.07 -6.86
CA ILE A 89 -4.74 2.98 -5.41
C ILE A 89 -3.66 1.95 -5.11
N ALA A 90 -2.54 2.42 -4.57
CA ALA A 90 -1.38 1.59 -4.28
C ALA A 90 -1.35 1.19 -2.81
N GLY A 91 -1.18 -0.10 -2.54
CA GLY A 91 -1.11 -0.66 -1.20
C GLY A 91 0.24 -1.29 -0.86
N HIS A 92 0.30 -1.92 0.29
CA HIS A 92 1.50 -2.53 0.89
C HIS A 92 2.21 -3.53 -0.04
N GLY A 93 1.49 -4.21 -0.92
CA GLY A 93 2.07 -5.14 -1.88
C GLY A 93 3.09 -4.48 -2.81
N VAL A 94 2.92 -3.19 -3.12
CA VAL A 94 3.87 -2.41 -3.93
C VAL A 94 5.19 -2.24 -3.16
N TRP A 95 5.12 -1.90 -1.87
CA TRP A 95 6.29 -1.78 -1.00
C TRP A 95 6.99 -3.14 -0.80
N TRP A 96 6.24 -4.20 -0.51
CA TRP A 96 6.81 -5.55 -0.37
C TRP A 96 7.48 -6.05 -1.65
N SER A 97 6.99 -5.60 -2.79
CA SER A 97 7.59 -5.89 -4.10
C SER A 97 8.82 -5.02 -4.40
N GLY A 98 9.01 -3.89 -3.68
CA GLY A 98 10.10 -2.93 -3.92
C GLY A 98 9.96 -2.25 -5.27
N THR A 99 8.74 -1.86 -5.64
CA THR A 99 8.41 -1.40 -7.00
C THR A 99 7.83 0.02 -7.05
N GLU A 100 8.16 0.84 -6.06
CA GLU A 100 7.72 2.23 -5.94
C GLU A 100 8.14 3.08 -7.15
N LYS A 101 9.37 2.87 -7.65
CA LYS A 101 9.87 3.56 -8.85
C LYS A 101 9.09 3.17 -10.11
N GLN A 102 8.65 1.92 -10.21
CA GLN A 102 7.83 1.46 -11.33
C GLN A 102 6.41 2.02 -11.23
N LEU A 103 5.84 2.08 -10.02
CA LEU A 103 4.57 2.76 -9.75
C LEU A 103 4.63 4.21 -10.23
N GLU A 104 5.66 4.96 -9.83
CA GLU A 104 5.84 6.34 -10.22
C GLU A 104 5.97 6.52 -11.74
N ALA A 105 6.78 5.66 -12.38
CA ALA A 105 6.95 5.65 -13.83
C ALA A 105 5.63 5.40 -14.59
N VAL A 106 4.79 4.49 -14.09
CA VAL A 106 3.44 4.24 -14.63
C VAL A 106 2.58 5.50 -14.50
N GLY A 107 2.56 6.13 -13.33
CA GLY A 107 1.81 7.36 -13.10
C GLY A 107 2.19 8.49 -14.05
N HIS A 108 3.50 8.73 -14.20
CA HIS A 108 4.02 9.76 -15.10
C HIS A 108 3.70 9.47 -16.58
N LYS A 109 3.91 8.23 -17.00
CA LYS A 109 3.74 7.84 -18.39
C LYS A 109 2.29 7.85 -18.84
N LEU A 110 1.41 7.34 -17.99
CA LEU A 110 -0.03 7.24 -18.28
C LEU A 110 -0.82 8.48 -17.84
N LYS A 111 -0.22 9.40 -17.08
CA LYS A 111 -0.95 10.52 -16.45
C LYS A 111 -2.14 10.04 -15.60
N ILE A 112 -1.91 8.99 -14.81
CA ILE A 112 -2.91 8.46 -13.89
C ILE A 112 -2.65 8.98 -12.47
N PRO A 113 -3.67 9.56 -11.77
CA PRO A 113 -3.52 9.98 -10.39
C PRO A 113 -3.35 8.77 -9.47
N ILE A 114 -2.36 8.83 -8.55
CA ILE A 114 -2.02 7.75 -7.64
C ILE A 114 -2.33 8.16 -6.21
N PHE A 115 -3.05 7.30 -5.49
CA PHE A 115 -3.32 7.39 -4.07
C PHE A 115 -2.69 6.22 -3.32
N ASN A 116 -2.14 6.47 -2.13
CA ASN A 116 -1.64 5.41 -1.25
C ASN A 116 -2.72 5.00 -0.24
N ILE A 117 -2.76 3.73 0.11
CA ILE A 117 -3.58 3.26 1.23
C ILE A 117 -3.00 3.84 2.54
N PRO A 118 -3.84 4.35 3.48
CA PRO A 118 -3.41 4.83 4.80
C PRO A 118 -2.74 3.75 5.67
N TYR A 119 -2.07 4.17 6.74
CA TYR A 119 -1.39 3.34 7.74
C TYR A 119 -0.26 2.47 7.21
N HIS A 120 0.27 2.82 6.06
CA HIS A 120 1.34 2.09 5.41
C HIS A 120 2.50 3.03 5.10
N GLN A 121 3.65 2.43 4.82
CA GLN A 121 4.79 3.23 4.42
C GLN A 121 4.45 4.04 3.17
N LYS A 122 4.95 5.27 3.15
CA LYS A 122 4.85 6.15 2.01
C LYS A 122 5.48 5.47 0.79
N LEU A 123 4.68 5.23 -0.23
CA LEU A 123 5.13 4.62 -1.48
C LEU A 123 5.72 5.65 -2.43
N LEU A 124 5.14 6.85 -2.46
CA LEU A 124 5.60 7.98 -3.24
C LEU A 124 5.77 9.18 -2.33
N GLY A 125 6.77 10.02 -2.63
CA GLY A 125 6.98 11.32 -2.01
C GLY A 125 6.00 12.37 -2.52
N GLU A 126 5.80 13.44 -1.76
CA GLU A 126 4.99 14.57 -2.22
C GLU A 126 5.67 15.39 -3.31
N GLU A 127 6.97 15.22 -3.50
CA GLU A 127 7.70 15.72 -4.65
C GLU A 127 7.27 15.03 -5.95
N SER A 128 6.63 13.86 -5.86
CA SER A 128 6.12 13.15 -7.01
C SER A 128 4.82 13.80 -7.52
N GLU A 129 4.85 14.29 -8.75
CA GLU A 129 3.70 14.93 -9.37
C GLU A 129 2.48 14.03 -9.54
N VAL A 130 2.69 12.71 -9.55
CA VAL A 130 1.62 11.72 -9.74
C VAL A 130 0.97 11.29 -8.43
N TYR A 131 1.59 11.65 -7.29
CA TYR A 131 1.06 11.36 -5.97
C TYR A 131 -0.03 12.35 -5.58
N MET A 132 -1.23 11.85 -5.37
CA MET A 132 -2.40 12.66 -5.01
C MET A 132 -2.75 12.58 -3.51
N GLY A 133 -2.00 11.80 -2.72
CA GLY A 133 -2.17 11.66 -1.28
C GLY A 133 -2.75 10.31 -0.86
N LEU A 134 -3.44 10.29 0.29
CA LEU A 134 -4.00 9.08 0.86
C LEU A 134 -5.36 8.72 0.24
N ALA A 135 -5.60 7.42 0.07
CA ALA A 135 -6.90 6.86 -0.24
C ALA A 135 -7.75 6.73 1.04
N ASP A 136 -7.95 7.85 1.74
CA ASP A 136 -8.78 7.96 2.93
C ASP A 136 -9.95 8.89 2.67
N ILE A 137 -11.14 8.32 2.56
CA ILE A 137 -12.36 9.06 2.27
C ILE A 137 -12.96 9.79 3.47
N HIS A 138 -12.50 9.49 4.68
CA HIS A 138 -13.00 10.13 5.90
C HIS A 138 -12.26 11.43 6.19
N GLN A 139 -10.99 11.49 5.87
CA GLN A 139 -10.11 12.60 6.25
C GLN A 139 -9.49 13.33 5.05
N TYR A 140 -9.54 12.75 3.85
CA TYR A 140 -8.84 13.26 2.70
C TYR A 140 -9.78 13.59 1.53
N ALA A 141 -10.18 14.85 1.43
CA ALA A 141 -11.12 15.32 0.41
C ALA A 141 -10.69 15.04 -1.06
N PRO A 142 -9.40 15.09 -1.44
CA PRO A 142 -8.97 14.75 -2.80
C PRO A 142 -9.29 13.32 -3.21
N SER A 143 -9.07 12.32 -2.35
CA SER A 143 -9.42 10.94 -2.68
C SER A 143 -10.92 10.72 -2.80
N LYS A 144 -11.70 11.38 -1.94
CA LYS A 144 -13.16 11.38 -2.01
C LYS A 144 -13.64 11.94 -3.37
N TYR A 145 -13.10 13.09 -3.78
CA TYR A 145 -13.38 13.66 -5.09
C TYR A 145 -13.05 12.70 -6.23
N ALA A 146 -11.81 12.18 -6.21
CA ALA A 146 -11.31 11.29 -7.25
C ALA A 146 -12.18 10.04 -7.41
N LEU A 147 -12.46 9.34 -6.30
CA LEU A 147 -13.23 8.08 -6.33
C LEU A 147 -14.68 8.28 -6.75
N GLN A 148 -15.30 9.42 -6.40
CA GLN A 148 -16.66 9.73 -6.82
C GLN A 148 -16.78 10.11 -8.30
N GLN A 149 -15.71 10.54 -8.94
CA GLN A 149 -15.68 10.98 -10.34
C GLN A 149 -14.99 9.96 -11.27
N ALA A 150 -14.24 9.01 -10.71
CA ALA A 150 -13.56 7.98 -11.47
C ALA A 150 -14.54 7.01 -12.14
N ASP A 151 -14.17 6.51 -13.30
CA ASP A 151 -14.87 5.40 -13.99
C ASP A 151 -14.17 4.05 -13.74
N VAL A 152 -12.87 4.05 -13.47
CA VAL A 152 -12.08 2.86 -13.14
C VAL A 152 -11.17 3.13 -11.94
N ALA A 153 -11.13 2.20 -10.99
CA ALA A 153 -10.15 2.15 -9.91
C ALA A 153 -9.28 0.89 -10.05
N LEU A 154 -7.96 1.10 -10.15
CA LEU A 154 -6.97 0.02 -10.05
C LEU A 154 -6.48 -0.07 -8.61
N MET A 155 -6.85 -1.13 -7.90
CA MET A 155 -6.31 -1.45 -6.58
C MET A 155 -5.10 -2.37 -6.75
N VAL A 156 -3.90 -1.87 -6.49
CA VAL A 156 -2.66 -2.61 -6.71
C VAL A 156 -1.95 -2.89 -5.37
N GLY A 157 -1.86 -4.15 -4.99
CA GLY A 157 -1.20 -4.60 -3.77
C GLY A 157 -1.87 -4.16 -2.48
N GLY A 158 -3.15 -3.82 -2.54
CA GLY A 158 -3.94 -3.35 -1.40
C GLY A 158 -5.25 -4.09 -1.24
N ARG A 159 -6.04 -3.65 -0.26
CA ARG A 159 -7.42 -4.11 -0.02
C ARG A 159 -8.31 -2.93 0.34
N LEU A 160 -9.60 -3.08 0.11
CA LEU A 160 -10.61 -2.10 0.52
C LEU A 160 -10.96 -2.33 2.00
N ASP A 161 -10.44 -1.51 2.88
CA ASP A 161 -10.70 -1.57 4.32
C ASP A 161 -11.67 -0.45 4.79
N ASN A 162 -11.71 -0.22 6.10
CA ASN A 162 -12.59 0.79 6.69
C ASN A 162 -12.23 2.21 6.24
N GLN A 163 -10.97 2.54 5.93
CA GLN A 163 -10.57 3.89 5.47
C GLN A 163 -11.19 4.21 4.11
N MET A 164 -11.47 3.20 3.33
CA MET A 164 -12.14 3.31 2.03
C MET A 164 -13.62 2.87 2.09
N ASN A 165 -14.23 2.89 3.29
CA ASN A 165 -15.60 2.47 3.52
C ASN A 165 -15.90 1.07 2.94
N PHE A 166 -14.92 0.16 3.01
CA PHE A 166 -15.03 -1.20 2.46
C PHE A 166 -15.42 -1.24 0.97
N GLY A 167 -15.15 -0.17 0.22
CA GLY A 167 -15.54 -0.05 -1.17
C GLY A 167 -17.03 0.24 -1.41
N ASN A 168 -17.75 0.75 -0.42
CA ASN A 168 -19.20 1.00 -0.53
C ASN A 168 -19.53 2.42 -1.02
N PRO A 169 -20.72 2.62 -1.61
CA PRO A 169 -21.27 3.94 -1.88
C PRO A 169 -21.37 4.80 -0.59
N PRO A 170 -21.35 6.12 -0.71
CA PRO A 170 -21.28 6.93 -1.94
C PRO A 170 -19.87 7.19 -2.48
N PHE A 171 -18.82 6.67 -1.83
CA PHE A 171 -17.43 6.96 -2.20
C PHE A 171 -16.94 6.09 -3.35
N PHE A 172 -17.38 4.85 -3.36
CA PHE A 172 -17.23 3.93 -4.49
C PHE A 172 -18.60 3.73 -5.13
N PRO A 173 -18.99 4.58 -6.08
CA PRO A 173 -20.28 4.45 -6.73
C PRO A 173 -20.43 3.10 -7.45
N ASP A 174 -21.65 2.64 -7.64
CA ASP A 174 -21.92 1.36 -8.31
C ASP A 174 -21.45 1.36 -9.78
N SER A 175 -21.32 2.55 -10.39
CA SER A 175 -20.79 2.72 -11.73
C SER A 175 -19.27 2.64 -11.84
N LEU A 176 -18.53 2.70 -10.72
CA LEU A 176 -17.08 2.60 -10.67
C LEU A 176 -16.66 1.15 -10.88
N GLN A 177 -15.97 0.88 -11.97
CA GLN A 177 -15.38 -0.43 -12.23
C GLN A 177 -14.10 -0.62 -11.43
N LEU A 178 -14.01 -1.71 -10.70
CA LEU A 178 -12.89 -2.03 -9.82
C LEU A 178 -12.05 -3.17 -10.43
N ALA A 179 -10.77 -2.94 -10.59
CA ALA A 179 -9.77 -3.96 -10.91
C ALA A 179 -8.83 -4.16 -9.72
N CYS A 180 -8.76 -5.38 -9.19
CA CYS A 180 -7.90 -5.76 -8.08
C CYS A 180 -6.70 -6.57 -8.56
N ILE A 181 -5.49 -6.06 -8.31
CA ILE A 181 -4.21 -6.69 -8.63
C ILE A 181 -3.47 -6.98 -7.33
N ASN A 182 -3.19 -8.24 -7.03
CA ASN A 182 -2.47 -8.62 -5.83
C ASN A 182 -1.63 -9.88 -6.04
N GLY A 183 -0.53 -10.00 -5.30
CA GLY A 183 0.34 -11.18 -5.29
C GLY A 183 -0.21 -12.37 -4.48
N SER A 184 -1.33 -12.19 -3.81
CA SER A 184 -2.00 -13.21 -2.98
C SER A 184 -3.48 -13.31 -3.34
N PRO A 185 -4.01 -14.51 -3.62
CA PRO A 185 -5.40 -14.67 -4.00
C PRO A 185 -6.38 -14.31 -2.88
N GLU A 186 -5.97 -14.43 -1.61
CA GLU A 186 -6.80 -14.09 -0.45
C GLU A 186 -7.05 -12.59 -0.29
N GLU A 187 -6.23 -11.77 -0.96
CA GLU A 187 -6.33 -10.31 -0.94
C GLU A 187 -7.13 -9.74 -2.12
N LEU A 188 -7.42 -10.57 -3.10
CA LEU A 188 -8.31 -10.19 -4.20
C LEU A 188 -9.76 -10.14 -3.68
N GLU A 189 -10.54 -9.16 -4.15
CA GLU A 189 -11.97 -9.00 -3.82
C GLU A 189 -12.26 -8.89 -2.31
N TYR A 190 -11.29 -8.44 -1.51
CA TYR A 190 -11.50 -8.29 -0.07
C TYR A 190 -12.52 -7.17 0.20
N ASN A 191 -13.62 -7.51 0.86
CA ASN A 191 -14.78 -6.66 1.21
C ASN A 191 -15.70 -6.23 0.05
N ARG A 192 -15.23 -6.11 -1.17
CA ARG A 192 -16.05 -5.80 -2.34
C ARG A 192 -15.63 -6.70 -3.51
N ALA A 193 -16.61 -7.24 -4.23
CA ALA A 193 -16.34 -7.92 -5.49
C ALA A 193 -15.74 -6.95 -6.50
N ALA A 194 -14.73 -7.39 -7.23
CA ALA A 194 -14.10 -6.63 -8.30
C ALA A 194 -14.71 -7.03 -9.65
N ASP A 195 -14.75 -6.08 -10.59
CA ASP A 195 -15.13 -6.37 -11.98
C ASP A 195 -14.06 -7.22 -12.66
N HIS A 196 -12.80 -7.00 -12.29
CA HIS A 196 -11.65 -7.77 -12.75
C HIS A 196 -10.66 -8.04 -11.63
N THR A 197 -10.13 -9.26 -11.60
CA THR A 197 -9.06 -9.66 -10.68
C THR A 197 -7.84 -10.12 -11.45
N LEU A 198 -6.64 -9.87 -10.89
CA LEU A 198 -5.38 -10.32 -11.46
C LEU A 198 -4.42 -10.78 -10.35
N LEU A 199 -4.14 -12.07 -10.31
CA LEU A 199 -3.11 -12.60 -9.44
C LEU A 199 -1.73 -12.30 -10.04
N SER A 200 -1.09 -11.25 -9.54
CA SER A 200 0.21 -10.80 -10.01
C SER A 200 0.99 -10.06 -8.94
N ASP A 201 2.31 -10.23 -8.92
CA ASP A 201 3.21 -9.30 -8.25
C ASP A 201 3.01 -7.89 -8.83
N PRO A 202 2.93 -6.82 -8.00
CA PRO A 202 2.75 -5.44 -8.47
C PRO A 202 3.78 -5.01 -9.52
N GLY A 203 5.07 -5.36 -9.32
CA GLY A 203 6.12 -5.00 -10.27
C GLY A 203 5.98 -5.71 -11.62
N ALA A 204 5.57 -6.98 -11.60
CA ALA A 204 5.28 -7.73 -12.82
C ALA A 204 4.08 -7.12 -13.58
N PHE A 205 3.05 -6.70 -12.85
CA PHE A 205 1.91 -5.98 -13.43
C PHE A 205 2.33 -4.63 -14.04
N PHE A 206 3.10 -3.81 -13.31
CA PHE A 206 3.56 -2.52 -13.83
C PHE A 206 4.43 -2.68 -15.07
N GLN A 207 5.31 -3.68 -15.10
CA GLN A 207 6.11 -3.97 -16.29
C GLN A 207 5.21 -4.32 -17.48
N ALA A 208 4.30 -5.27 -17.30
CA ALA A 208 3.38 -5.69 -18.36
C ALA A 208 2.48 -4.55 -18.86
N LEU A 209 2.02 -3.68 -17.95
CA LEU A 209 1.24 -2.47 -18.30
C LEU A 209 2.05 -1.51 -19.16
N MET A 210 3.32 -1.28 -18.82
CA MET A 210 4.21 -0.40 -19.58
C MET A 210 4.56 -0.99 -20.96
N GLU A 211 4.75 -2.29 -21.05
CA GLU A 211 4.96 -3.00 -22.33
C GLU A 211 3.72 -2.86 -23.25
N ALA A 212 2.53 -3.10 -22.70
CA ALA A 212 1.28 -2.93 -23.44
C ALA A 212 1.04 -1.47 -23.88
N HIS A 213 1.36 -0.48 -23.02
CA HIS A 213 1.27 0.93 -23.40
C HIS A 213 2.26 1.30 -24.53
N ALA A 214 3.45 0.68 -24.54
CA ALA A 214 4.43 0.90 -25.63
C ALA A 214 3.96 0.33 -26.99
N GLU A 215 3.20 -0.77 -26.96
CA GLU A 215 2.60 -1.35 -28.18
C GLU A 215 1.38 -0.57 -28.65
N ARG A 216 0.56 -0.14 -27.73
CA ARG A 216 -0.66 0.65 -27.98
C ARG A 216 -0.85 1.68 -26.89
N GLU A 217 -0.76 2.94 -27.27
CA GLU A 217 -0.89 4.05 -26.32
C GLU A 217 -2.25 4.03 -25.60
N ILE A 218 -2.21 4.05 -24.27
CA ILE A 218 -3.37 4.15 -23.39
C ILE A 218 -3.52 5.64 -23.04
N LEU A 219 -4.65 6.23 -23.39
CA LEU A 219 -4.93 7.66 -23.19
C LEU A 219 -6.19 7.85 -22.37
N PHE A 220 -6.13 8.81 -21.45
CA PHE A 220 -7.25 9.21 -20.61
C PHE A 220 -7.72 10.64 -20.94
N ASP A 221 -8.75 11.11 -20.23
CA ASP A 221 -9.18 12.51 -20.33
C ASP A 221 -7.99 13.42 -19.98
N SER A 222 -7.64 14.32 -20.88
CA SER A 222 -6.44 15.18 -20.75
C SER A 222 -6.47 16.07 -19.52
N ASN A 223 -7.65 16.42 -18.99
CA ASN A 223 -7.80 17.29 -17.83
C ASN A 223 -7.84 16.52 -16.51
N TRP A 224 -8.12 15.20 -16.55
CA TRP A 224 -8.37 14.42 -15.36
C TRP A 224 -7.21 14.41 -14.35
N PHE A 225 -6.00 14.29 -14.85
CA PHE A 225 -4.81 14.34 -14.03
C PHE A 225 -4.63 15.68 -13.33
N ASP A 226 -4.77 16.78 -14.10
CA ASP A 226 -4.61 18.14 -13.60
C ASP A 226 -5.74 18.54 -12.64
N GLU A 227 -6.96 18.05 -12.87
CA GLU A 227 -8.08 18.21 -11.92
C GLU A 227 -7.74 17.62 -10.55
N ASN A 228 -7.21 16.40 -10.50
CA ASN A 228 -6.80 15.76 -9.25
C ASN A 228 -5.65 16.48 -8.56
N LYS A 229 -4.64 16.91 -9.32
CA LYS A 229 -3.51 17.72 -8.84
C LYS A 229 -4.02 19.03 -8.22
N ASN A 230 -4.95 19.71 -8.87
CA ASN A 230 -5.57 20.93 -8.37
C ASN A 230 -6.36 20.67 -7.07
N GLN A 231 -7.16 19.60 -7.00
CA GLN A 231 -7.91 19.25 -5.78
C GLN A 231 -6.97 19.01 -4.59
N ARG A 232 -5.83 18.33 -4.81
CA ARG A 232 -4.80 18.18 -3.78
C ARG A 232 -4.23 19.53 -3.35
N GLY A 233 -3.87 20.40 -4.29
CA GLY A 233 -3.33 21.73 -3.98
C GLY A 233 -4.29 22.59 -3.17
N LEU A 234 -5.57 22.61 -3.53
CA LEU A 234 -6.62 23.32 -2.79
C LEU A 234 -6.79 22.78 -1.38
N TRP A 235 -6.75 21.47 -1.21
CA TRP A 235 -6.86 20.84 0.11
C TRP A 235 -5.65 21.17 0.99
N VAL A 236 -4.42 21.10 0.47
CA VAL A 236 -3.20 21.47 1.22
C VAL A 236 -3.27 22.94 1.68
N ALA A 237 -3.64 23.85 0.77
CA ALA A 237 -3.77 25.28 1.09
C ALA A 237 -4.83 25.52 2.17
N GLN A 238 -5.97 24.81 2.12
CA GLN A 238 -7.01 24.91 3.12
C GLN A 238 -6.52 24.42 4.49
N MET A 239 -5.86 23.27 4.56
CA MET A 239 -5.33 22.70 5.81
C MET A 239 -4.28 23.64 6.44
N GLN A 240 -3.39 24.23 5.66
CA GLN A 240 -2.42 25.21 6.14
C GLN A 240 -3.11 26.44 6.71
N HIS A 241 -4.07 27.01 5.98
CA HIS A 241 -4.84 28.16 6.43
C HIS A 241 -5.58 27.90 7.76
N ASP A 242 -6.23 26.73 7.88
CA ASP A 242 -6.99 26.39 9.09
C ASP A 242 -6.05 26.20 10.30
N ALA A 243 -4.90 25.57 10.11
CA ALA A 243 -3.90 25.41 11.17
C ALA A 243 -3.33 26.74 11.66
N GLU A 244 -3.11 27.72 10.77
CA GLU A 244 -2.62 29.06 11.10
C GLU A 244 -3.69 29.89 11.81
N LYS A 245 -4.90 29.93 11.27
CA LYS A 245 -6.01 30.74 11.78
C LYS A 245 -6.44 30.34 13.20
N GLU A 246 -6.52 29.05 13.50
CA GLU A 246 -6.85 28.60 14.85
C GLU A 246 -5.72 28.87 15.84
N ALA A 247 -4.46 28.93 15.40
CA ALA A 247 -3.33 29.28 16.24
C ALA A 247 -3.37 30.75 16.69
N GLU A 248 -3.88 31.66 15.86
CA GLU A 248 -3.96 33.09 16.16
C GLU A 248 -5.05 33.46 17.21
N GLY A 249 -6.13 32.67 17.32
CA GLY A 249 -7.29 32.95 18.16
C GLY A 249 -7.42 32.10 19.41
N SER A 250 -6.58 31.13 19.64
CA SER A 250 -6.71 30.11 20.68
C SER A 250 -5.50 30.09 21.62
N SER A 251 -5.75 29.87 22.92
CA SER A 251 -4.69 29.50 23.87
C SER A 251 -4.21 28.04 23.70
N LYS A 252 -4.81 27.30 22.78
CA LYS A 252 -4.47 25.88 22.50
C LYS A 252 -3.81 25.76 21.15
N LEU A 253 -2.78 24.94 21.09
CA LEU A 253 -2.09 24.60 19.84
C LEU A 253 -2.98 23.73 18.96
N HIS A 254 -3.12 24.07 17.67
CA HIS A 254 -3.82 23.25 16.71
C HIS A 254 -3.04 21.93 16.47
N PRO A 255 -3.68 20.75 16.49
CA PRO A 255 -2.99 19.47 16.37
C PRO A 255 -2.16 19.32 15.08
N LEU A 256 -2.68 19.81 13.94
CA LEU A 256 -1.95 19.83 12.69
C LEU A 256 -0.70 20.71 12.75
N LYS A 257 -0.81 21.90 13.39
CA LYS A 257 0.35 22.78 13.58
C LYS A 257 1.44 22.09 14.41
N LEU A 258 1.06 21.40 15.49
CA LEU A 258 1.98 20.60 16.28
C LEU A 258 2.66 19.51 15.43
N ALA A 259 1.89 18.77 14.64
CA ALA A 259 2.44 17.70 13.79
C ALA A 259 3.41 18.24 12.73
N LEU A 260 3.09 19.38 12.10
CA LEU A 260 3.97 20.05 11.14
C LEU A 260 5.25 20.59 11.80
N ASP A 261 5.15 21.14 13.01
CA ASP A 261 6.33 21.63 13.75
C ASP A 261 7.24 20.49 14.19
N VAL A 262 6.69 19.36 14.64
CA VAL A 262 7.45 18.14 14.94
C VAL A 262 8.19 17.65 13.69
N GLN A 263 7.48 17.57 12.57
CA GLN A 263 8.06 17.16 11.30
C GLN A 263 9.19 18.10 10.86
N ALA A 264 9.00 19.41 10.95
CA ALA A 264 10.03 20.38 10.60
C ALA A 264 11.28 20.34 11.51
N ALA A 265 11.12 19.83 12.73
CA ALA A 265 12.21 19.67 13.69
C ALA A 265 13.00 18.36 13.52
N MET A 266 12.47 17.39 12.75
CA MET A 266 13.10 16.08 12.55
C MET A 266 14.15 16.13 11.45
N GLY A 267 15.24 15.37 11.66
CA GLY A 267 16.28 15.13 10.67
C GLY A 267 16.05 13.85 9.87
N PRO A 268 16.88 13.61 8.83
CA PRO A 268 16.69 12.48 7.92
C PRO A 268 16.91 11.10 8.57
N ASP A 269 17.56 11.06 9.72
CA ASP A 269 17.85 9.81 10.47
C ASP A 269 16.93 9.63 11.68
N ASP A 270 15.98 10.53 11.90
CA ASP A 270 15.07 10.47 13.04
C ASP A 270 13.91 9.49 12.78
N TRP A 271 13.44 8.90 13.87
CA TRP A 271 12.32 7.97 13.84
C TRP A 271 11.09 8.57 14.53
N LEU A 272 9.97 8.63 13.84
CA LEU A 272 8.69 8.96 14.44
C LEU A 272 7.89 7.70 14.73
N VAL A 273 7.60 7.47 16.01
CA VAL A 273 6.69 6.41 16.44
C VAL A 273 5.35 7.04 16.80
N ILE A 274 4.32 6.62 16.08
CA ILE A 274 2.97 7.20 16.21
C ILE A 274 2.07 6.15 16.84
N ASP A 275 1.44 6.51 17.98
CA ASP A 275 0.37 5.72 18.58
C ASP A 275 -0.99 6.09 17.97
N GLY A 276 -2.01 5.28 18.22
CA GLY A 276 -3.37 5.49 17.70
C GLY A 276 -4.07 6.73 18.21
N GLY A 277 -5.30 6.95 17.76
CA GLY A 277 -6.16 8.07 18.14
C GLY A 277 -6.02 9.30 17.25
N ASN A 278 -6.55 10.44 17.70
CA ASN A 278 -6.58 11.67 16.90
C ASN A 278 -5.19 12.20 16.55
N THR A 279 -4.19 11.98 17.38
CA THR A 279 -2.80 12.39 17.10
C THR A 279 -2.24 11.69 15.88
N HIS A 280 -2.55 10.41 15.73
CA HIS A 280 -2.17 9.64 14.53
C HIS A 280 -2.73 10.29 13.24
N PHE A 281 -4.00 10.61 13.23
CA PHE A 281 -4.64 11.21 12.06
C PHE A 281 -4.03 12.57 11.66
N TRP A 282 -3.78 13.44 12.62
CA TRP A 282 -3.15 14.74 12.36
C TRP A 282 -1.70 14.58 11.86
N THR A 283 -1.00 13.59 12.38
CA THR A 283 0.37 13.28 11.93
C THR A 283 0.37 12.74 10.50
N GLU A 284 -0.56 11.86 10.16
CA GLU A 284 -0.71 11.39 8.77
C GLU A 284 -1.03 12.53 7.80
N ILE A 285 -1.92 13.45 8.20
CA ILE A 285 -2.23 14.65 7.40
C ILE A 285 -0.96 15.49 7.19
N ALA A 286 -0.17 15.74 8.25
CA ALA A 286 1.06 16.50 8.16
C ALA A 286 2.09 15.83 7.23
N ILE A 287 2.29 14.52 7.35
CA ILE A 287 3.17 13.74 6.48
C ILE A 287 2.74 13.83 5.01
N ASN A 288 1.43 13.83 4.74
CA ASN A 288 0.91 13.95 3.37
C ASN A 288 0.95 15.35 2.79
N MET A 289 1.05 16.37 3.64
CA MET A 289 1.16 17.77 3.22
C MET A 289 2.60 18.17 2.90
N ALA A 290 3.53 17.79 3.76
CA ALA A 290 4.88 18.36 3.78
C ALA A 290 6.01 17.34 3.58
N GLY A 291 5.70 16.05 3.53
CA GLY A 291 6.64 14.94 3.30
C GLY A 291 7.51 14.54 4.50
N TRP A 292 8.27 13.51 4.28
CA TRP A 292 9.33 13.01 5.18
C TRP A 292 10.61 12.81 4.40
#